data_df0f69ae256cb60b8a267372da6a72e2
#
_entry.id   df0f69ae256cb60b8a267372da6a72e2
#
_cell.length_a   1.000
_cell.length_b   1.000
_cell.length_c   1.000
_cell.angle_alpha   90.00
_cell.angle_beta   90.00
_cell.angle_gamma   90.00
#
_symmetry.space_group_name_H-M   'P 1'
#
loop_
_entity.id
_entity.type
_entity.pdbx_description
1 polymer ?
#
loop_
_entity_poly.entity_id
_entity_poly.type
_entity_poly.pdbx_seq_one_letter_code
_entity_poly.pdbx_strand_id
1 'polypeptide(L)'
;MYLHKIAVNTEVFFMWNKIKQYLPTYIIGIAIPLTVGILAAALTRDSMDIYGTLKTPPLSPPAILFPIVWSILYVLMGISSAGVYSARELNPASASLGLKYYAVSLALNFLWSIIFFRLSAALPALICLIFLLYYIIRTIIEYIKVKPWCAYLQIPYAAWVVFAGYLNVGIWLLNQ
;
A
#
# COMPACT_ATOMS: atom_id res chain seq x y z
N MET A 1 -32.71 -31.68 16.30
CA MET A 1 -31.30 -32.00 15.92
C MET A 1 -31.09 -32.00 14.38
N TYR A 2 -31.98 -32.58 13.58
CA TYR A 2 -31.82 -32.67 12.11
C TYR A 2 -31.93 -31.32 11.39
N LEU A 3 -32.87 -30.47 11.73
CA LEU A 3 -33.04 -29.12 11.15
C LEU A 3 -31.86 -28.18 11.42
N HIS A 4 -31.23 -28.26 12.60
CA HIS A 4 -30.07 -27.47 12.93
C HIS A 4 -28.84 -27.86 12.07
N LYS A 5 -28.68 -29.14 11.74
CA LYS A 5 -27.57 -29.65 10.91
C LYS A 5 -27.75 -29.23 9.43
N ILE A 6 -28.99 -29.15 8.93
CA ILE A 6 -29.30 -28.68 7.58
C ILE A 6 -29.01 -27.16 7.49
N ALA A 7 -29.44 -26.38 8.45
CA ALA A 7 -29.20 -24.92 8.48
C ALA A 7 -27.69 -24.60 8.48
N VAL A 8 -26.90 -25.27 9.32
CA VAL A 8 -25.44 -25.08 9.38
C VAL A 8 -24.77 -25.44 8.05
N ASN A 9 -25.17 -26.55 7.41
CA ASN A 9 -24.61 -26.93 6.11
C ASN A 9 -24.96 -25.93 5.01
N THR A 10 -26.15 -25.35 5.04
CA THR A 10 -26.57 -24.33 4.08
C THR A 10 -25.77 -23.03 4.24
N GLU A 11 -25.56 -22.57 5.47
CA GLU A 11 -24.75 -21.37 5.74
C GLU A 11 -23.29 -21.57 5.33
N VAL A 12 -22.69 -22.72 5.64
CA VAL A 12 -21.33 -23.08 5.22
C VAL A 12 -21.20 -23.10 3.70
N PHE A 13 -22.20 -23.67 3.00
CA PHE A 13 -22.22 -23.70 1.52
C PHE A 13 -22.31 -22.31 0.91
N PHE A 14 -23.18 -21.42 1.44
CA PHE A 14 -23.27 -20.04 0.98
C PHE A 14 -21.98 -19.24 1.27
N MET A 15 -21.40 -19.43 2.43
CA MET A 15 -20.14 -18.81 2.81
C MET A 15 -19.00 -19.26 1.89
N TRP A 16 -18.90 -20.54 1.59
CA TRP A 16 -17.90 -21.12 0.69
C TRP A 16 -18.03 -20.59 -0.74
N ASN A 17 -19.25 -20.45 -1.25
CA ASN A 17 -19.50 -19.87 -2.58
C ASN A 17 -19.10 -18.39 -2.63
N LYS A 18 -19.40 -17.60 -1.59
CA LYS A 18 -18.94 -16.21 -1.48
C LYS A 18 -17.42 -16.13 -1.47
N ILE A 19 -16.74 -16.97 -0.70
CA ILE A 19 -15.27 -17.01 -0.67
C ILE A 19 -14.71 -17.28 -2.06
N LYS A 20 -15.20 -18.31 -2.76
CA LYS A 20 -14.77 -18.64 -4.12
C LYS A 20 -14.99 -17.49 -5.11
N GLN A 21 -16.07 -16.77 -4.99
CA GLN A 21 -16.41 -15.64 -5.86
C GLN A 21 -15.43 -14.45 -5.69
N TYR A 22 -15.02 -14.14 -4.44
CA TYR A 22 -14.17 -13.00 -4.16
C TYR A 22 -12.67 -13.32 -4.15
N LEU A 23 -12.30 -14.58 -3.96
CA LEU A 23 -10.90 -15.02 -3.86
C LEU A 23 -10.02 -14.51 -5.02
N PRO A 24 -10.43 -14.61 -6.30
CA PRO A 24 -9.62 -14.08 -7.40
C PRO A 24 -9.37 -12.57 -7.31
N THR A 25 -10.37 -11.81 -6.88
CA THR A 25 -10.26 -10.35 -6.69
C THR A 25 -9.22 -10.01 -5.63
N TYR A 26 -9.20 -10.74 -4.51
CA TYR A 26 -8.21 -10.52 -3.45
C TYR A 26 -6.81 -10.97 -3.87
N ILE A 27 -6.69 -12.09 -4.59
CA ILE A 27 -5.39 -12.54 -5.14
C ILE A 27 -4.81 -11.48 -6.07
N ILE A 28 -5.60 -10.99 -7.03
CA ILE A 28 -5.16 -9.96 -7.98
C ILE A 28 -4.87 -8.65 -7.24
N GLY A 29 -5.74 -8.26 -6.30
CA GLY A 29 -5.57 -7.04 -5.52
C GLY A 29 -4.26 -7.02 -4.72
N ILE A 30 -3.83 -8.16 -4.16
CA ILE A 30 -2.57 -8.30 -3.44
C ILE A 30 -1.38 -8.44 -4.42
N ALA A 31 -1.55 -9.16 -5.52
CA ALA A 31 -0.48 -9.39 -6.49
C ALA A 31 -0.01 -8.08 -7.15
N ILE A 32 -0.92 -7.15 -7.46
CA ILE A 32 -0.58 -5.88 -8.10
C ILE A 32 0.45 -5.08 -7.28
N PRO A 33 0.17 -4.66 -6.02
CA PRO A 33 1.12 -3.88 -5.24
C PRO A 33 2.42 -4.66 -4.91
N LEU A 34 2.35 -5.97 -4.68
CA LEU A 34 3.55 -6.79 -4.49
C LEU A 34 4.44 -6.80 -5.74
N THR A 35 3.84 -6.93 -6.93
CA THR A 35 4.60 -6.87 -8.19
C THR A 35 5.27 -5.52 -8.36
N VAL A 36 4.57 -4.41 -8.07
CA VAL A 36 5.17 -3.06 -8.10
C VAL A 36 6.33 -2.95 -7.13
N GLY A 37 6.18 -3.50 -5.91
CA GLY A 37 7.26 -3.52 -4.91
C GLY A 37 8.47 -4.35 -5.35
N ILE A 38 8.25 -5.53 -5.92
CA ILE A 38 9.33 -6.40 -6.45
C ILE A 38 10.06 -5.69 -7.59
N LEU A 39 9.34 -5.04 -8.51
CA LEU A 39 9.95 -4.30 -9.61
C LEU A 39 10.77 -3.11 -9.08
N ALA A 40 10.25 -2.36 -8.11
CA ALA A 40 10.98 -1.27 -7.47
C ALA A 40 12.27 -1.80 -6.82
N ALA A 41 12.19 -2.86 -6.02
CA ALA A 41 13.34 -3.48 -5.36
C ALA A 41 14.39 -3.99 -6.37
N ALA A 42 13.95 -4.61 -7.47
CA ALA A 42 14.85 -5.08 -8.53
C ALA A 42 15.60 -3.94 -9.20
N LEU A 43 14.94 -2.81 -9.46
CA LEU A 43 15.53 -1.64 -10.10
C LEU A 43 16.42 -0.79 -9.18
N THR A 44 16.29 -0.95 -7.86
CA THR A 44 17.04 -0.18 -6.86
C THR A 44 18.06 -1.03 -6.10
N ARG A 45 18.19 -2.31 -6.44
CA ARG A 45 19.01 -3.30 -5.72
C ARG A 45 20.46 -2.83 -5.54
N ASP A 46 21.09 -2.39 -6.63
CA ASP A 46 22.50 -2.01 -6.64
C ASP A 46 22.76 -0.65 -5.93
N SER A 47 21.69 0.08 -5.62
CA SER A 47 21.76 1.39 -4.98
C SER A 47 21.45 1.33 -3.48
N MET A 48 21.06 0.19 -2.95
CA MET A 48 20.81 0.02 -1.50
C MET A 48 22.11 0.15 -0.68
N ASP A 49 23.25 -0.17 -1.25
CA ASP A 49 24.56 0.00 -0.61
C ASP A 49 24.89 1.49 -0.36
N ILE A 50 24.41 2.37 -1.24
CA ILE A 50 24.57 3.83 -1.09
C ILE A 50 23.86 4.33 0.18
N TYR A 51 22.68 3.78 0.50
CA TYR A 51 21.96 4.14 1.72
C TYR A 51 22.82 3.89 2.99
N GLY A 52 23.60 2.80 2.99
CA GLY A 52 24.51 2.46 4.08
C GLY A 52 25.69 3.44 4.28
N THR A 53 26.01 4.27 3.27
CA THR A 53 27.09 5.27 3.33
C THR A 53 26.59 6.66 3.71
N LEU A 54 25.27 6.91 3.65
CA LEU A 54 24.68 8.20 3.96
C LEU A 54 24.63 8.45 5.47
N LYS A 55 24.80 9.71 5.87
CA LYS A 55 24.48 10.15 7.23
C LYS A 55 22.97 10.12 7.39
N THR A 56 22.48 9.31 8.33
CA THR A 56 21.05 9.11 8.57
C THR A 56 20.60 9.84 9.84
N PRO A 57 19.35 10.36 9.88
CA PRO A 57 18.79 11.00 11.06
C PRO A 57 18.56 10.00 12.20
N PRO A 58 18.36 10.47 13.45
CA PRO A 58 17.94 9.61 14.55
C PRO A 58 16.71 8.76 14.19
N LEU A 59 16.58 7.59 14.81
CA LEU A 59 15.50 6.64 14.56
C LEU A 59 15.49 5.98 13.16
N SER A 60 16.54 6.15 12.36
CA SER A 60 16.67 5.43 11.09
C SER A 60 16.70 3.93 11.32
N PRO A 61 15.77 3.18 10.69
CA PRO A 61 15.72 1.74 10.89
C PRO A 61 16.85 1.03 10.12
N PRO A 62 17.28 -0.15 10.58
CA PRO A 62 18.17 -0.99 9.79
C PRO A 62 17.59 -1.28 8.40
N ALA A 63 18.46 -1.35 7.38
CA ALA A 63 18.06 -1.53 5.97
C ALA A 63 17.12 -2.74 5.76
N ILE A 64 17.28 -3.81 6.53
CA ILE A 64 16.46 -5.02 6.44
C ILE A 64 14.98 -4.79 6.80
N LEU A 65 14.66 -3.74 7.57
CA LEU A 65 13.28 -3.44 7.94
C LEU A 65 12.46 -2.87 6.77
N PHE A 66 13.10 -2.20 5.80
CA PHE A 66 12.40 -1.63 4.66
C PHE A 66 11.64 -2.70 3.84
N PRO A 67 12.27 -3.78 3.34
CA PRO A 67 11.54 -4.78 2.57
C PRO A 67 10.48 -5.51 3.41
N ILE A 68 10.70 -5.71 4.71
CA ILE A 68 9.71 -6.36 5.59
C ILE A 68 8.46 -5.48 5.72
N VAL A 69 8.64 -4.22 6.09
CA VAL A 69 7.51 -3.29 6.27
C VAL A 69 6.76 -3.06 4.96
N TRP A 70 7.48 -2.81 3.85
CA TRP A 70 6.85 -2.64 2.55
C TRP A 70 6.05 -3.86 2.10
N SER A 71 6.54 -5.08 2.36
CA SER A 71 5.80 -6.32 2.03
C SER A 71 4.47 -6.39 2.78
N ILE A 72 4.47 -6.06 4.07
CA ILE A 72 3.26 -6.01 4.89
C ILE A 72 2.31 -4.94 4.35
N LEU A 73 2.82 -3.73 4.06
CA LEU A 73 2.00 -2.64 3.55
C LEU A 73 1.37 -2.97 2.20
N TYR A 74 2.11 -3.59 1.26
CA TYR A 74 1.55 -4.00 -0.03
C TYR A 74 0.43 -5.02 0.12
N VAL A 75 0.54 -5.98 1.05
CA VAL A 75 -0.53 -6.92 1.36
C VAL A 75 -1.77 -6.19 1.90
N LEU A 76 -1.60 -5.29 2.89
CA LEU A 76 -2.70 -4.49 3.44
C LEU A 76 -3.38 -3.62 2.39
N MET A 77 -2.60 -2.94 1.55
CA MET A 77 -3.08 -2.12 0.43
C MET A 77 -3.88 -2.96 -0.57
N GLY A 78 -3.39 -4.16 -0.88
CA GLY A 78 -4.05 -5.10 -1.78
C GLY A 78 -5.38 -5.59 -1.25
N ILE A 79 -5.44 -6.02 0.02
CA ILE A 79 -6.66 -6.45 0.71
C ILE A 79 -7.68 -5.29 0.75
N SER A 80 -7.23 -4.10 1.11
CA SER A 80 -8.02 -2.88 1.14
C SER A 80 -8.71 -2.60 -0.20
N SER A 81 -7.92 -2.54 -1.27
CA SER A 81 -8.41 -2.21 -2.62
C SER A 81 -9.33 -3.29 -3.20
N ALA A 82 -9.01 -4.57 -2.96
CA ALA A 82 -9.88 -5.69 -3.32
C ALA A 82 -11.22 -5.62 -2.59
N GLY A 83 -11.22 -5.24 -1.32
CA GLY A 83 -12.44 -5.07 -0.52
C GLY A 83 -13.33 -3.95 -1.04
N VAL A 84 -12.76 -2.82 -1.46
CA VAL A 84 -13.48 -1.70 -2.09
C VAL A 84 -14.01 -2.12 -3.46
N TYR A 85 -13.19 -2.77 -4.29
CA TYR A 85 -13.62 -3.25 -5.60
C TYR A 85 -14.78 -4.26 -5.50
N SER A 86 -14.72 -5.17 -4.52
CA SER A 86 -15.79 -6.14 -4.26
C SER A 86 -17.10 -5.49 -3.78
N ALA A 87 -17.00 -4.33 -3.14
CA ALA A 87 -18.14 -3.57 -2.62
C ALA A 87 -18.49 -2.33 -3.46
N ARG A 88 -17.96 -2.21 -4.68
CA ARG A 88 -18.10 -1.02 -5.53
C ARG A 88 -19.53 -0.61 -5.84
N GLU A 89 -20.46 -1.54 -5.83
CA GLU A 89 -21.88 -1.28 -6.09
C GLU A 89 -22.58 -0.50 -4.95
N LEU A 90 -21.99 -0.50 -3.72
CA LEU A 90 -22.52 0.26 -2.59
C LEU A 90 -22.38 1.78 -2.83
N ASN A 91 -21.29 2.21 -3.45
CA ASN A 91 -21.04 3.60 -3.84
C ASN A 91 -20.11 3.62 -5.06
N PRO A 92 -20.65 3.48 -6.28
CA PRO A 92 -19.84 3.33 -7.51
C PRO A 92 -18.91 4.52 -7.79
N ALA A 93 -19.38 5.74 -7.51
CA ALA A 93 -18.60 6.96 -7.73
C ALA A 93 -17.36 7.01 -6.83
N SER A 94 -17.54 6.82 -5.51
CA SER A 94 -16.43 6.82 -4.54
C SER A 94 -15.51 5.60 -4.73
N ALA A 95 -16.04 4.44 -5.09
CA ALA A 95 -15.21 3.27 -5.37
C ALA A 95 -14.30 3.50 -6.59
N SER A 96 -14.85 4.01 -7.70
CA SER A 96 -14.08 4.31 -8.91
C SER A 96 -13.01 5.39 -8.63
N LEU A 97 -13.37 6.47 -7.95
CA LEU A 97 -12.47 7.57 -7.65
C LEU A 97 -11.37 7.13 -6.67
N GLY A 98 -11.73 6.39 -5.62
CA GLY A 98 -10.78 5.88 -4.63
C GLY A 98 -9.78 4.90 -5.24
N LEU A 99 -10.22 3.99 -6.12
CA LEU A 99 -9.34 3.07 -6.83
C LEU A 99 -8.39 3.79 -7.81
N LYS A 100 -8.84 4.89 -8.44
CA LYS A 100 -7.97 5.75 -9.27
C LYS A 100 -6.90 6.43 -8.41
N TYR A 101 -7.27 7.01 -7.26
CA TYR A 101 -6.30 7.61 -6.35
C TYR A 101 -5.30 6.59 -5.82
N TYR A 102 -5.77 5.39 -5.50
CA TYR A 102 -4.91 4.28 -5.11
C TYR A 102 -3.91 3.91 -6.21
N ALA A 103 -4.34 3.79 -7.46
CA ALA A 103 -3.45 3.48 -8.58
C ALA A 103 -2.37 4.58 -8.77
N VAL A 104 -2.75 5.85 -8.65
CA VAL A 104 -1.80 6.98 -8.69
C VAL A 104 -0.83 6.93 -7.52
N SER A 105 -1.31 6.64 -6.29
CA SER A 105 -0.43 6.50 -5.14
C SER A 105 0.58 5.36 -5.31
N LEU A 106 0.17 4.24 -5.89
CA LEU A 106 1.05 3.11 -6.17
C LEU A 106 2.13 3.45 -7.22
N ALA A 107 1.76 4.20 -8.26
CA ALA A 107 2.70 4.69 -9.25
C ALA A 107 3.71 5.70 -8.67
N LEU A 108 3.25 6.61 -7.81
CA LEU A 108 4.12 7.56 -7.11
C LEU A 108 5.06 6.86 -6.12
N ASN A 109 4.60 5.81 -5.45
CA ASN A 109 5.43 4.99 -4.57
C ASN A 109 6.59 4.33 -5.35
N PHE A 110 6.28 3.75 -6.51
CA PHE A 110 7.29 3.19 -7.40
C PHE A 110 8.30 4.26 -7.86
N LEU A 111 7.80 5.40 -8.29
CA LEU A 111 8.61 6.52 -8.76
C LEU A 111 9.52 7.06 -7.64
N TRP A 112 8.97 7.24 -6.43
CA TRP A 112 9.74 7.66 -5.27
C TRP A 112 10.93 6.73 -5.00
N SER A 113 10.73 5.42 -5.06
CA SER A 113 11.80 4.44 -4.84
C SER A 113 12.95 4.64 -5.84
N ILE A 114 12.64 4.89 -7.10
CA ILE A 114 13.65 5.15 -8.14
C ILE A 114 14.36 6.49 -7.88
N ILE A 115 13.60 7.56 -7.61
CA ILE A 115 14.18 8.90 -7.39
C ILE A 115 15.10 8.90 -6.15
N PHE A 116 14.65 8.27 -5.06
CA PHE A 116 15.38 8.27 -3.81
C PHE A 116 16.61 7.37 -3.85
N PHE A 117 16.45 6.10 -4.23
CA PHE A 117 17.54 5.12 -4.18
C PHE A 117 18.43 5.16 -5.41
N ARG A 118 17.85 5.14 -6.62
CA ARG A 118 18.66 5.04 -7.85
C ARG A 118 19.26 6.36 -8.30
N LEU A 119 18.52 7.46 -8.18
CA LEU A 119 18.98 8.79 -8.57
C LEU A 119 19.64 9.55 -7.44
N SER A 120 19.56 9.05 -6.20
CA SER A 120 20.08 9.73 -4.97
C SER A 120 19.61 11.19 -4.84
N ALA A 121 18.42 11.50 -5.38
CA ALA A 121 17.87 12.84 -5.48
C ALA A 121 16.88 13.09 -4.33
N ALA A 122 17.40 13.42 -3.14
CA ALA A 122 16.60 13.50 -1.91
C ALA A 122 15.50 14.57 -1.98
N LEU A 123 15.75 15.76 -2.54
CA LEU A 123 14.73 16.82 -2.63
C LEU A 123 13.60 16.49 -3.62
N PRO A 124 13.85 16.05 -4.86
CA PRO A 124 12.80 15.53 -5.75
C PRO A 124 12.01 14.36 -5.15
N ALA A 125 12.68 13.45 -4.43
CA ALA A 125 12.03 12.36 -3.74
C ALA A 125 11.07 12.87 -2.65
N LEU A 126 11.45 13.90 -1.88
CA LEU A 126 10.57 14.52 -0.90
C LEU A 126 9.31 15.12 -1.54
N ILE A 127 9.45 15.81 -2.66
CA ILE A 127 8.31 16.35 -3.41
C ILE A 127 7.38 15.21 -3.84
N CYS A 128 7.94 14.11 -4.34
CA CYS A 128 7.17 12.93 -4.71
C CYS A 128 6.40 12.33 -3.52
N LEU A 129 7.02 12.27 -2.32
CA LEU A 129 6.35 11.79 -1.10
C LEU A 129 5.19 12.68 -0.67
N ILE A 130 5.28 13.99 -0.84
CA ILE A 130 4.17 14.92 -0.52
C ILE A 130 2.96 14.60 -1.42
N PHE A 131 3.15 14.45 -2.72
CA PHE A 131 2.08 14.04 -3.64
C PHE A 131 1.56 12.64 -3.32
N LEU A 132 2.45 11.71 -3.01
CA LEU A 132 2.10 10.36 -2.60
C LEU A 132 1.18 10.39 -1.38
N LEU A 133 1.55 11.08 -0.32
CA LEU A 133 0.75 11.22 0.90
C LEU A 133 -0.63 11.85 0.61
N TYR A 134 -0.67 12.87 -0.23
CA TYR A 134 -1.94 13.46 -0.67
C TYR A 134 -2.86 12.40 -1.29
N TYR A 135 -2.37 11.60 -2.24
CA TYR A 135 -3.20 10.58 -2.90
C TYR A 135 -3.58 9.43 -1.97
N ILE A 136 -2.76 9.08 -0.98
CA ILE A 136 -3.12 8.11 0.06
C ILE A 136 -4.28 8.65 0.90
N ILE A 137 -4.23 9.90 1.34
CA ILE A 137 -5.30 10.54 2.11
C ILE A 137 -6.60 10.57 1.28
N ARG A 138 -6.52 10.93 0.00
CA ARG A 138 -7.68 10.92 -0.91
C ARG A 138 -8.24 9.52 -1.09
N THR A 139 -7.40 8.49 -1.16
CA THR A 139 -7.82 7.08 -1.20
C THR A 139 -8.59 6.71 0.06
N ILE A 140 -8.08 7.05 1.24
CA ILE A 140 -8.73 6.78 2.53
C ILE A 140 -10.11 7.44 2.60
N ILE A 141 -10.21 8.72 2.21
CA ILE A 141 -11.47 9.48 2.23
C ILE A 141 -12.53 8.82 1.32
N GLU A 142 -12.17 8.38 0.14
CA GLU A 142 -13.13 7.74 -0.76
C GLU A 142 -13.47 6.30 -0.31
N TYR A 143 -12.50 5.57 0.22
CA TYR A 143 -12.71 4.20 0.71
C TYR A 143 -13.63 4.14 1.94
N ILE A 144 -13.58 5.14 2.84
CA ILE A 144 -14.51 5.24 3.98
C ILE A 144 -15.96 5.26 3.51
N LYS A 145 -16.25 5.96 2.40
CA LYS A 145 -17.61 6.10 1.85
C LYS A 145 -18.15 4.80 1.23
N VAL A 146 -17.27 3.84 0.92
CA VAL A 146 -17.62 2.54 0.34
C VAL A 146 -17.63 1.48 1.42
N LYS A 147 -16.52 1.33 2.16
CA LYS A 147 -16.33 0.31 3.19
C LYS A 147 -15.27 0.73 4.20
N PRO A 148 -15.66 1.21 5.40
CA PRO A 148 -14.74 1.85 6.35
C PRO A 148 -13.53 1.01 6.74
N TRP A 149 -13.66 -0.30 6.96
CA TRP A 149 -12.53 -1.14 7.34
C TRP A 149 -11.44 -1.20 6.24
N CYS A 150 -11.82 -1.08 4.97
CA CYS A 150 -10.86 -1.02 3.87
C CYS A 150 -9.99 0.25 3.97
N ALA A 151 -10.62 1.38 4.33
CA ALA A 151 -9.90 2.63 4.52
C ALA A 151 -8.91 2.54 5.69
N TYR A 152 -9.28 1.88 6.78
CA TYR A 152 -8.40 1.72 7.95
C TYR A 152 -7.14 0.91 7.63
N LEU A 153 -7.19 -0.02 6.68
CA LEU A 153 -6.01 -0.76 6.21
C LEU A 153 -5.01 0.12 5.43
N GLN A 154 -5.40 1.32 5.00
CA GLN A 154 -4.49 2.28 4.36
C GLN A 154 -3.77 3.19 5.38
N ILE A 155 -4.23 3.25 6.64
CA ILE A 155 -3.62 4.11 7.66
C ILE A 155 -2.16 3.75 7.96
N PRO A 156 -1.78 2.47 8.12
CA PRO A 156 -0.37 2.10 8.30
C PRO A 156 0.52 2.57 7.13
N TYR A 157 0.00 2.53 5.90
CA TYR A 157 0.70 3.05 4.74
C TYR A 157 0.92 4.55 4.81
N ALA A 158 -0.12 5.33 5.15
CA ALA A 158 0.02 6.77 5.36
C ALA A 158 1.05 7.11 6.44
N ALA A 159 0.99 6.42 7.58
CA ALA A 159 1.94 6.61 8.69
C ALA A 159 3.39 6.30 8.27
N TRP A 160 3.60 5.22 7.51
CA TRP A 160 4.92 4.86 7.00
C TRP A 160 5.45 5.89 6.00
N VAL A 161 4.61 6.44 5.13
CA VAL A 161 5.01 7.49 4.18
C VAL A 161 5.39 8.79 4.88
N VAL A 162 4.68 9.16 5.96
CA VAL A 162 5.08 10.30 6.81
C VAL A 162 6.44 10.06 7.45
N PHE A 163 6.68 8.86 7.97
CA PHE A 163 7.98 8.49 8.53
C PHE A 163 9.09 8.48 7.45
N ALA A 164 8.81 7.96 6.26
CA ALA A 164 9.73 8.02 5.13
C ALA A 164 10.06 9.47 4.73
N GLY A 165 9.09 10.39 4.85
CA GLY A 165 9.29 11.82 4.66
C GLY A 165 10.28 12.40 5.69
N TYR A 166 10.14 12.04 6.96
CA TYR A 166 11.09 12.41 8.00
C TYR A 166 12.52 11.94 7.68
N LEU A 167 12.67 10.66 7.31
CA LEU A 167 13.97 10.11 6.93
C LEU A 167 14.57 10.83 5.71
N ASN A 168 13.72 11.11 4.72
CA ASN A 168 14.11 11.78 3.48
C ASN A 168 14.64 13.21 3.75
N VAL A 169 13.92 14.00 4.55
CA VAL A 169 14.34 15.34 4.98
C VAL A 169 15.66 15.27 5.76
N GLY A 170 15.76 14.35 6.72
CA GLY A 170 16.97 14.17 7.54
C GLY A 170 18.19 13.82 6.69
N ILE A 171 18.05 12.88 5.76
CA ILE A 171 19.14 12.51 4.84
C ILE A 171 19.53 13.70 3.97
N TRP A 172 18.55 14.44 3.44
CA TRP A 172 18.82 15.62 2.63
C TRP A 172 19.64 16.67 3.40
N LEU A 173 19.26 17.00 4.63
CA LEU A 173 19.95 18.00 5.46
C LEU A 173 21.34 17.57 5.90
N LEU A 174 21.55 16.28 6.17
CA LEU A 174 22.80 15.76 6.71
C LEU A 174 23.87 15.49 5.63
N ASN A 175 23.49 15.46 4.34
CA ASN A 175 24.37 15.08 3.23
C ASN A 175 24.48 16.19 2.16
N GLN A 176 24.23 17.46 2.54
CA GLN A 176 24.51 18.65 1.72
C GLN A 176 26.01 18.96 1.69
#